data_09a05c9d1f7adfc4a3737d7d5e37e884
#
_entry.id   09a05c9d1f7adfc4a3737d7d5e37e884
#
_cell.length_a   1.000
_cell.length_b   1.000
_cell.length_c   1.000
_cell.angle_alpha   90.00
_cell.angle_beta   90.00
_cell.angle_gamma   90.00
#
_symmetry.space_group_name_H-M   'P 1'
#
loop_
_entity.id
_entity.type
_entity.pdbx_description
1 polymer ?
#
loop_
_entity_poly.entity_id
_entity_poly.type
_entity_poly.pdbx_seq_one_letter_code
_entity_poly.pdbx_strand_id
1 'polypeptide(L)'
;MKTVVITSWYFNPIHPWHIECLELCRELWDELWVIVNNDNQSKLKTGKDTVFQDEKFRMRVVSSLRVVDSVMLSVDQDGSVCESIKKITKKIKEKYWDDTIIYFWKWWDRFSWNIPEVQVCKDLWIEIKDWLWEKTHNSRDYRNK
;
A
#
# COMPACT_ATOMS: atom_id res chain seq x y z
N MET A 1 -16.08 -12.03 10.30
CA MET A 1 -14.79 -11.30 10.51
C MET A 1 -14.35 -10.67 9.20
N LYS A 2 -14.06 -9.39 9.23
CA LYS A 2 -13.64 -8.66 8.04
C LYS A 2 -12.12 -8.70 7.89
N THR A 3 -11.64 -8.84 6.65
CA THR A 3 -10.22 -8.77 6.35
C THR A 3 -9.94 -7.50 5.55
N VAL A 4 -8.93 -6.76 5.98
CA VAL A 4 -8.52 -5.51 5.34
C VAL A 4 -7.05 -5.59 5.02
N VAL A 5 -6.69 -5.30 3.78
CA VAL A 5 -5.29 -5.20 3.39
C VAL A 5 -4.90 -3.74 3.20
N ILE A 6 -3.76 -3.38 3.75
CA ILE A 6 -3.16 -2.05 3.59
C ILE A 6 -1.96 -2.20 2.66
N THR A 7 -1.79 -1.28 1.74
CA THR A 7 -0.57 -1.19 0.95
C THR A 7 -0.19 0.27 0.77
N SER A 8 1.07 0.51 0.44
CA SER A 8 1.58 1.87 0.22
C SER A 8 2.49 1.89 -0.99
N TRP A 9 2.42 2.97 -1.74
CA TRP A 9 3.34 3.19 -2.86
C TRP A 9 3.29 4.64 -3.31
N TYR A 10 4.16 4.96 -4.25
CA TYR A 10 4.28 6.32 -4.76
C TYR A 10 3.27 6.62 -5.86
N PHE A 11 3.04 5.66 -6.76
CA PHE A 11 2.13 5.82 -7.90
C PHE A 11 2.46 7.08 -8.73
N ASN A 12 3.72 7.22 -9.10
CA ASN A 12 4.23 8.44 -9.73
C ASN A 12 5.00 8.14 -11.03
N PRO A 13 4.33 7.76 -12.12
CA PRO A 13 2.88 7.60 -12.27
C PRO A 13 2.39 6.19 -11.90
N ILE A 14 1.09 6.04 -11.82
CA ILE A 14 0.46 4.72 -11.75
C ILE A 14 0.51 4.11 -13.15
N HIS A 15 0.66 2.79 -13.22
CA HIS A 15 0.62 2.08 -14.49
C HIS A 15 -0.11 0.75 -14.34
N PRO A 16 -0.44 0.06 -15.47
CA PRO A 16 -1.27 -1.15 -15.42
C PRO A 16 -0.81 -2.21 -14.44
N TRP A 17 0.51 -2.35 -14.25
CA TRP A 17 1.03 -3.32 -13.30
C TRP A 17 0.61 -3.02 -11.86
N HIS A 18 0.63 -1.73 -11.48
CA HIS A 18 0.13 -1.32 -10.16
C HIS A 18 -1.34 -1.68 -10.01
N ILE A 19 -2.12 -1.44 -11.05
CA ILE A 19 -3.56 -1.72 -11.03
C ILE A 19 -3.80 -3.22 -10.86
N GLU A 20 -3.08 -4.06 -11.58
CA GLU A 20 -3.20 -5.51 -11.46
C GLU A 20 -2.90 -6.00 -10.04
N CYS A 21 -1.87 -5.46 -9.42
CA CYS A 21 -1.53 -5.79 -8.05
C CYS A 21 -2.62 -5.38 -7.06
N LEU A 22 -3.19 -4.19 -7.26
CA LEU A 22 -4.28 -3.71 -6.41
C LEU A 22 -5.54 -4.55 -6.61
N GLU A 23 -5.82 -4.94 -7.84
CA GLU A 23 -6.94 -5.84 -8.13
C GLU A 23 -6.76 -7.18 -7.43
N LEU A 24 -5.55 -7.72 -7.44
CA LEU A 24 -5.25 -8.97 -6.76
C LEU A 24 -5.47 -8.86 -5.25
N CYS A 25 -5.01 -7.76 -4.65
CA CYS A 25 -5.27 -7.51 -3.23
C CYS A 25 -6.75 -7.50 -2.93
N ARG A 26 -7.54 -6.82 -3.74
CA ARG A 26 -8.97 -6.72 -3.51
C ARG A 26 -9.69 -8.05 -3.74
N GLU A 27 -9.13 -8.90 -4.58
CA GLU A 27 -9.67 -10.23 -4.81
C GLU A 27 -9.45 -11.16 -3.61
N LEU A 28 -8.32 -11.00 -2.92
CA LEU A 28 -7.94 -11.88 -1.81
C LEU A 28 -8.50 -11.44 -0.46
N TRP A 29 -8.84 -10.16 -0.29
CA TRP A 29 -9.32 -9.63 0.99
C TRP A 29 -10.59 -8.80 0.78
N ASP A 30 -11.31 -8.57 1.88
CA ASP A 30 -12.61 -7.89 1.82
C ASP A 30 -12.47 -6.41 1.44
N GLU A 31 -11.43 -5.73 1.91
CA GLU A 31 -11.21 -4.32 1.59
C GLU A 31 -9.73 -4.03 1.34
N LEU A 32 -9.50 -3.05 0.48
CA LEU A 32 -8.17 -2.55 0.17
C LEU A 32 -8.09 -1.08 0.56
N TRP A 33 -7.16 -0.77 1.47
CA TRP A 33 -6.88 0.60 1.91
C TRP A 33 -5.47 0.95 1.47
N VAL A 34 -5.32 2.07 0.76
CA VAL A 34 -4.06 2.44 0.13
C VAL A 34 -3.49 3.70 0.77
N ILE A 35 -2.20 3.65 1.11
CA ILE A 35 -1.45 4.82 1.56
C ILE A 35 -0.66 5.32 0.34
N VAL A 36 -0.88 6.56 -0.05
CA VAL A 36 -0.11 7.20 -1.12
C VAL A 36 1.02 7.97 -0.48
N ASN A 37 2.25 7.68 -0.88
CA ASN A 37 3.42 8.37 -0.35
C ASN A 37 3.40 9.84 -0.77
N ASN A 38 3.68 10.73 0.17
CA ASN A 38 3.58 12.18 -0.06
C ASN A 38 4.74 12.70 -0.94
N ASP A 39 4.64 13.96 -1.34
CA ASP A 39 5.62 14.58 -2.24
C ASP A 39 7.02 14.62 -1.63
N ASN A 40 7.15 14.89 -0.33
CA ASN A 40 8.44 14.90 0.33
C ASN A 40 9.11 13.52 0.25
N GLN A 41 8.33 12.46 0.43
CA GLN A 41 8.85 11.10 0.31
C GLN A 41 9.26 10.79 -1.14
N SER A 42 8.50 11.27 -2.12
CA SER A 42 8.87 11.10 -3.53
C SER A 42 10.19 11.80 -3.84
N LYS A 43 10.39 13.00 -3.31
CA LYS A 43 11.65 13.72 -3.47
C LYS A 43 12.82 12.98 -2.84
N LEU A 44 12.63 12.43 -1.66
CA LEU A 44 13.65 11.64 -0.98
C LEU A 44 14.04 10.41 -1.81
N LYS A 45 13.05 9.74 -2.37
CA LYS A 45 13.29 8.53 -3.17
C LYS A 45 14.06 8.82 -4.45
N THR A 46 13.70 9.88 -5.15
CA THR A 46 14.30 10.21 -6.45
C THR A 46 15.54 11.07 -6.34
N GLY A 47 15.73 11.75 -5.21
CA GLY A 47 16.80 12.73 -5.05
C GLY A 47 16.58 14.03 -5.83
N LYS A 48 15.35 14.23 -6.32
CA LYS A 48 15.00 15.41 -7.10
C LYS A 48 14.14 16.37 -6.29
N ASP A 49 14.22 17.65 -6.60
CA ASP A 49 13.40 18.69 -5.94
C ASP A 49 11.99 18.79 -6.50
N THR A 50 11.70 18.08 -7.59
CA THR A 50 10.41 18.15 -8.26
C THR A 50 9.76 16.77 -8.30
N VAL A 51 8.42 16.76 -8.35
CA VAL A 51 7.62 15.55 -8.42
C VAL A 51 6.87 15.58 -9.75
N PHE A 52 6.90 14.47 -10.49
CA PHE A 52 6.23 14.37 -11.79
C PHE A 52 4.74 14.61 -11.68
N GLN A 53 4.08 13.92 -10.75
CA GLN A 53 2.67 14.13 -10.42
C GLN A 53 2.56 14.38 -8.92
N ASP A 54 1.95 15.50 -8.55
CA ASP A 54 1.89 15.86 -7.14
C ASP A 54 0.98 14.93 -6.35
N GLU A 55 1.06 15.04 -5.03
CA GLU A 55 0.33 14.13 -4.14
C GLU A 55 -1.18 14.24 -4.30
N LYS A 56 -1.70 15.42 -4.58
CA LYS A 56 -3.15 15.61 -4.77
C LYS A 56 -3.62 14.88 -6.04
N PHE A 57 -2.84 15.00 -7.10
CA PHE A 57 -3.12 14.31 -8.36
C PHE A 57 -3.10 12.80 -8.15
N ARG A 58 -2.07 12.30 -7.49
CA ARG A 58 -1.91 10.86 -7.26
C ARG A 58 -3.02 10.31 -6.36
N MET A 59 -3.39 11.05 -5.32
CA MET A 59 -4.50 10.68 -4.45
C MET A 59 -5.81 10.55 -5.24
N ARG A 60 -6.06 11.51 -6.13
CA ARG A 60 -7.27 11.47 -6.95
C ARG A 60 -7.30 10.27 -7.88
N VAL A 61 -6.17 9.97 -8.53
CA VAL A 61 -6.10 8.82 -9.43
C VAL A 61 -6.35 7.52 -8.67
N VAL A 62 -5.64 7.32 -7.56
CA VAL A 62 -5.77 6.09 -6.77
C VAL A 62 -7.17 5.95 -6.18
N SER A 63 -7.74 7.04 -5.67
CA SER A 63 -9.09 6.98 -5.09
C SER A 63 -10.18 6.70 -6.13
N SER A 64 -9.89 6.90 -7.40
CA SER A 64 -10.83 6.65 -8.49
C SER A 64 -10.84 5.19 -8.94
N LEU A 65 -9.89 4.39 -8.49
CA LEU A 65 -9.81 2.99 -8.86
C LEU A 65 -10.93 2.19 -8.19
N ARG A 66 -11.60 1.35 -8.98
CA ARG A 66 -12.74 0.57 -8.49
C ARG A 66 -12.40 -0.31 -7.30
N VAL A 67 -11.19 -0.85 -7.28
CA VAL A 67 -10.80 -1.83 -6.28
C VAL A 67 -10.30 -1.21 -4.97
N VAL A 68 -10.11 0.09 -4.93
CA VAL A 68 -9.64 0.80 -3.75
C VAL A 68 -10.83 1.27 -2.93
N ASP A 69 -10.91 0.80 -1.69
CA ASP A 69 -12.02 1.14 -0.79
C ASP A 69 -11.75 2.44 -0.04
N SER A 70 -10.49 2.71 0.29
CA SER A 70 -10.11 3.94 0.99
C SER A 70 -8.68 4.30 0.65
N VAL A 71 -8.39 5.59 0.65
CA VAL A 71 -7.06 6.10 0.36
C VAL A 71 -6.65 7.13 1.40
N MET A 72 -5.38 7.14 1.77
CA MET A 72 -4.82 8.08 2.74
C MET A 72 -3.47 8.58 2.24
N LEU A 73 -3.23 9.88 2.38
CA LEU A 73 -1.91 10.43 2.11
C LEU A 73 -1.00 10.12 3.31
N SER A 74 0.22 9.69 3.05
CA SER A 74 1.16 9.38 4.12
C SER A 74 1.47 10.62 4.96
N VAL A 75 1.69 10.40 6.25
CA VAL A 75 2.02 11.48 7.21
C VAL A 75 3.49 11.44 7.62
N ASP A 76 4.23 10.46 7.17
CA ASP A 76 5.64 10.28 7.51
C ASP A 76 6.51 11.29 6.78
N GLN A 77 7.65 11.63 7.41
CA GLN A 77 8.61 12.56 6.83
C GLN A 77 9.85 11.84 6.29
N ASP A 78 10.03 10.57 6.61
CA ASP A 78 11.12 9.75 6.11
C ASP A 78 10.62 8.82 4.99
N GLY A 79 11.46 7.92 4.54
CA GLY A 79 11.10 6.98 3.47
C GLY A 79 10.19 5.83 3.90
N SER A 80 9.81 5.78 5.18
CA SER A 80 8.93 4.74 5.70
C SER A 80 7.48 5.19 5.73
N VAL A 81 6.57 4.27 6.04
CA VAL A 81 5.16 4.61 6.26
C VAL A 81 4.70 4.16 7.65
N CYS A 82 5.61 4.10 8.61
CA CYS A 82 5.33 3.60 9.95
C CYS A 82 4.21 4.38 10.65
N GLU A 83 4.30 5.70 10.67
CA GLU A 83 3.28 6.52 11.31
C GLU A 83 1.95 6.47 10.53
N SER A 84 2.05 6.37 9.21
CA SER A 84 0.86 6.22 8.37
C SER A 84 0.14 4.89 8.66
N ILE A 85 0.88 3.81 8.84
CA ILE A 85 0.31 2.51 9.20
C ILE A 85 -0.42 2.59 10.53
N LYS A 86 0.18 3.22 11.53
CA LYS A 86 -0.47 3.41 12.83
C LYS A 86 -1.79 4.17 12.70
N LYS A 87 -1.76 5.25 11.92
CA LYS A 87 -2.94 6.10 11.72
C LYS A 87 -4.05 5.38 10.95
N ILE A 88 -3.71 4.70 9.87
CA ILE A 88 -4.71 4.00 9.06
C ILE A 88 -5.31 2.81 9.81
N THR A 89 -4.48 2.11 10.58
CA THR A 89 -4.94 0.99 11.42
C THR A 89 -5.96 1.46 12.43
N LYS A 90 -5.70 2.62 13.06
CA LYS A 90 -6.66 3.20 13.99
C LYS A 90 -7.99 3.49 13.31
N LYS A 91 -7.95 4.07 12.11
CA LYS A 91 -9.16 4.36 11.34
C LYS A 91 -9.94 3.08 10.98
N ILE A 92 -9.23 2.03 10.59
CA ILE A 92 -9.87 0.75 10.27
C ILE A 92 -10.57 0.18 11.50
N LYS A 93 -9.89 0.19 12.65
CA LYS A 93 -10.46 -0.33 13.89
C LYS A 93 -11.63 0.50 14.39
N GLU A 94 -11.58 1.81 14.21
CA GLU A 94 -12.70 2.69 14.56
C GLU A 94 -13.92 2.40 13.68
N LYS A 95 -13.71 2.03 12.42
CA LYS A 95 -14.80 1.73 11.50
C LYS A 95 -15.39 0.34 11.71
N TYR A 96 -14.57 -0.66 11.97
CA TYR A 96 -14.97 -2.06 12.00
C TYR A 96 -14.80 -2.74 13.36
N TRP A 97 -14.41 -1.99 14.38
CA TRP A 97 -14.13 -2.49 15.72
C TRP A 97 -12.98 -3.51 15.72
N ASP A 98 -12.87 -4.29 16.79
CA ASP A 98 -11.77 -5.24 16.94
C ASP A 98 -11.97 -6.54 16.16
N ASP A 99 -13.09 -6.67 15.46
CA ASP A 99 -13.40 -7.89 14.71
C ASP A 99 -12.89 -7.81 13.27
N THR A 100 -11.64 -7.38 13.13
CA THR A 100 -11.01 -7.17 11.83
C THR A 100 -9.61 -7.74 11.85
N ILE A 101 -9.26 -8.48 10.80
CA ILE A 101 -7.89 -8.93 10.58
C ILE A 101 -7.27 -7.98 9.56
N ILE A 102 -6.11 -7.44 9.88
CA ILE A 102 -5.42 -6.47 9.05
C ILE A 102 -4.13 -7.07 8.52
N TYR A 103 -3.93 -6.92 7.22
CA TYR A 103 -2.71 -7.33 6.54
C TYR A 103 -2.03 -6.12 5.95
N PHE A 104 -0.72 -6.17 5.82
CA PHE A 104 0.05 -5.18 5.09
C PHE A 104 0.70 -5.88 3.91
N TRP A 105 0.39 -5.45 2.69
CA TRP A 105 0.98 -6.02 1.50
C TRP A 105 2.17 -5.18 1.07
N LYS A 106 3.32 -5.83 1.06
CA LYS A 106 4.60 -5.22 0.77
C LYS A 106 4.95 -5.45 -0.69
N TRP A 107 5.29 -4.36 -1.38
CA TRP A 107 5.70 -4.44 -2.78
C TRP A 107 7.12 -5.00 -2.89
N TRP A 108 7.32 -5.91 -3.83
CA TRP A 108 8.62 -6.35 -4.38
C TRP A 108 9.70 -6.87 -3.48
N ASP A 109 9.89 -6.39 -2.30
CA ASP A 109 11.15 -6.55 -1.62
C ASP A 109 11.17 -7.75 -0.72
N ARG A 110 11.42 -8.91 -1.34
CA ARG A 110 11.50 -10.19 -0.64
C ARG A 110 12.66 -10.25 0.36
N PHE A 111 13.63 -9.36 0.23
CA PHE A 111 14.84 -9.41 1.05
C PHE A 111 14.88 -8.44 2.21
N SER A 112 13.97 -7.51 2.30
CA SER A 112 14.00 -6.53 3.36
C SER A 112 13.05 -6.86 4.50
N TRP A 113 13.45 -7.83 5.27
CA TRP A 113 12.81 -8.11 6.56
C TRP A 113 13.17 -7.06 7.60
N ASN A 114 14.08 -6.16 7.27
CA ASN A 114 14.59 -5.15 8.17
C ASN A 114 14.01 -3.77 7.95
N ILE A 115 12.94 -3.66 7.19
CA ILE A 115 12.28 -2.36 7.01
C ILE A 115 11.57 -1.98 8.32
N PRO A 116 11.51 -0.68 8.63
CA PRO A 116 10.85 -0.21 9.86
C PRO A 116 9.40 -0.65 9.97
N GLU A 117 8.70 -0.80 8.86
CA GLU A 117 7.30 -1.21 8.82
C GLU A 117 7.08 -2.59 9.44
N VAL A 118 8.07 -3.47 9.38
CA VAL A 118 7.96 -4.82 9.97
C VAL A 118 7.69 -4.74 11.47
N GLN A 119 8.44 -3.90 12.18
CA GLN A 119 8.27 -3.77 13.63
C GLN A 119 6.91 -3.16 13.97
N VAL A 120 6.50 -2.13 13.23
CA VAL A 120 5.21 -1.49 13.46
C VAL A 120 4.07 -2.49 13.23
N CYS A 121 4.16 -3.29 12.19
CA CYS A 121 3.15 -4.30 11.91
C CYS A 121 3.08 -5.35 13.01
N LYS A 122 4.22 -5.79 13.54
CA LYS A 122 4.25 -6.72 14.66
C LYS A 122 3.58 -6.13 15.90
N ASP A 123 3.89 -4.87 16.19
CA ASP A 123 3.32 -4.18 17.35
C ASP A 123 1.81 -4.02 17.25
N LEU A 124 1.29 -3.93 16.05
CA LEU A 124 -0.14 -3.73 15.80
C LEU A 124 -0.88 -5.01 15.43
N TRP A 125 -0.22 -6.17 15.51
CA TRP A 125 -0.80 -7.47 15.14
C TRP A 125 -1.22 -7.54 13.68
N ILE A 126 -0.46 -6.85 12.81
CA ILE A 126 -0.68 -6.87 11.37
C ILE A 126 0.26 -7.89 10.75
N GLU A 127 -0.28 -8.81 9.97
CA GLU A 127 0.51 -9.80 9.26
C GLU A 127 1.00 -9.20 7.93
N ILE A 128 2.29 -9.32 7.65
CA ILE A 128 2.85 -8.84 6.40
C ILE A 128 2.74 -9.93 5.35
N LYS A 129 2.21 -9.53 4.19
CA LYS A 129 2.13 -10.40 3.02
C LYS A 129 3.00 -9.83 1.91
N ASP A 130 3.72 -10.71 1.25
CA ASP A 130 4.46 -10.38 0.05
C ASP A 130 4.22 -11.50 -0.97
N TRP A 131 4.74 -11.38 -2.17
CA TRP A 131 4.72 -12.46 -3.15
C TRP A 131 3.35 -12.92 -3.64
N LEU A 132 2.29 -12.20 -3.33
CA LEU A 132 0.94 -12.58 -3.77
C LEU A 132 0.88 -12.77 -5.28
N TRP A 133 1.61 -11.93 -5.98
CA TRP A 133 1.69 -11.95 -7.43
C TRP A 133 2.19 -13.27 -7.97
N GLU A 134 3.26 -13.80 -7.41
CA GLU A 134 3.84 -15.06 -7.86
C GLU A 134 3.00 -16.27 -7.48
N LYS A 135 2.25 -16.19 -6.40
CA LYS A 135 1.45 -17.31 -5.91
C LYS A 135 0.15 -17.47 -6.68
N THR A 136 -0.41 -16.39 -7.17
CA THR A 136 -1.73 -16.40 -7.79
C THR A 136 -1.68 -16.14 -9.28
N HIS A 137 -0.72 -15.35 -9.72
CA HIS A 137 -0.50 -15.04 -11.12
C HIS A 137 0.97 -15.19 -11.44
N ASN A 138 1.27 -15.77 -12.58
CA ASN A 138 2.62 -15.76 -13.09
C ASN A 138 2.79 -14.46 -13.88
N SER A 139 3.54 -13.52 -13.32
CA SER A 139 3.74 -12.23 -13.95
C SER A 139 4.38 -12.32 -15.34
N ARG A 140 5.07 -13.42 -15.62
CA ARG A 140 5.67 -13.67 -16.93
C ARG A 140 4.60 -13.85 -17.99
N ASP A 141 3.46 -14.45 -17.63
CA ASP A 141 2.35 -14.66 -18.57
C ASP A 141 1.79 -13.35 -19.07
N TYR A 142 1.76 -12.34 -18.22
CA TYR A 142 1.30 -11.00 -18.61
C TYR A 142 2.29 -10.27 -19.47
N ARG A 143 3.58 -10.44 -19.21
CA ARG A 143 4.63 -9.79 -19.97
C ARG A 143 4.78 -10.35 -21.38
N ASN A 144 4.46 -11.61 -21.55
CA ASN A 144 4.64 -12.30 -22.81
C ASN A 144 3.40 -12.26 -23.70
N LYS A 145 2.36 -11.63 -23.20
CA LYS A 145 1.13 -11.40 -23.97
C LYS A 145 1.18 -10.01 -24.59
#